data_a05263b34394fc059517b3b62a4b8456
#
_entry.id   a05263b34394fc059517b3b62a4b8456
#
_cell.length_a   1.000
_cell.length_b   1.000
_cell.length_c   1.000
_cell.angle_alpha   90.00
_cell.angle_beta   90.00
_cell.angle_gamma   90.00
#
_symmetry.space_group_name_H-M   'P 1'
#
loop_
_entity.id
_entity.type
_entity.pdbx_description
1 polymer ?
#
loop_
_entity_poly.entity_id
_entity_poly.type
_entity_poly.pdbx_seq_one_letter_code
_entity_poly.pdbx_strand_id
1 'polypeptide(L)'
;MTPGATAPVRLADIVSGLGGELHGDDQRVITRIASLESADETSLSFLAQARFKPLLQATRAGCVLVRADMLPLVPEGASAIVTPDPYLYYARLTRWWLARKRQSDAVGVHGSAVIGQGVVIHPTATVGAFAVIGDRVVIGEHVVIGSHTEVGSDAVVGSATRIASRVAFGHDCRIGARGTIHSGAVIGADGFGFAPFEGRWEKIEQLGTVVIGDDVDVGANTCIDRGALDDTVLSDGVKLDNLIQIAHNVRIGANTAMAGCVGVAGSARIGAGCTFGGAAMILGHLEIGDNVHISAASVVMSSILKPGQYSGVFPIDDNGSWEKNAATLRQLHTLRTRLRALEKKITP
;
A
#
# COMPACT_ATOMS: atom_id res chain seq x y z
N MET A 1 18.48 9.11 28.29
CA MET A 1 18.08 9.33 26.89
C MET A 1 17.12 8.21 26.53
N THR A 2 15.91 8.52 26.15
CA THR A 2 14.93 7.53 25.71
C THR A 2 15.45 6.90 24.40
N PRO A 3 15.53 5.55 24.29
CA PRO A 3 16.00 4.90 23.06
C PRO A 3 15.09 5.31 21.89
N GLY A 4 15.64 5.90 20.87
CA GLY A 4 14.91 6.23 19.64
C GLY A 4 14.60 7.71 19.40
N ALA A 5 15.06 8.65 20.21
CA ALA A 5 14.95 10.08 19.92
C ALA A 5 15.83 10.43 18.70
N THR A 6 15.25 10.97 17.65
CA THR A 6 15.97 11.55 16.52
C THR A 6 16.80 12.74 17.04
N ALA A 7 18.01 12.93 16.53
CA ALA A 7 18.77 14.14 16.87
C ALA A 7 17.94 15.39 16.53
N PRO A 8 17.89 16.39 17.43
CA PRO A 8 17.21 17.65 17.21
C PRO A 8 17.63 18.28 15.88
N VAL A 9 16.68 18.91 15.18
CA VAL A 9 16.89 19.47 13.83
C VAL A 9 16.39 20.90 13.80
N ARG A 10 17.17 21.84 13.26
CA ARG A 10 16.74 23.22 13.05
C ARG A 10 15.81 23.32 11.85
N LEU A 11 14.86 24.24 11.87
CA LEU A 11 13.98 24.50 10.74
C LEU A 11 14.75 24.88 9.47
N ALA A 12 15.83 25.65 9.60
CA ALA A 12 16.72 25.97 8.50
C ALA A 12 17.25 24.70 7.77
N ASP A 13 17.61 23.66 8.51
CA ASP A 13 18.13 22.40 7.95
C ASP A 13 17.01 21.63 7.20
N ILE A 14 15.78 21.67 7.69
CA ILE A 14 14.61 21.05 7.04
C ILE A 14 14.33 21.76 5.70
N VAL A 15 14.26 23.09 5.73
CA VAL A 15 13.96 23.89 4.52
C VAL A 15 15.10 23.80 3.50
N SER A 16 16.36 23.77 3.96
CA SER A 16 17.51 23.55 3.07
C SER A 16 17.44 22.21 2.34
N GLY A 17 16.95 21.16 3.01
CA GLY A 17 16.85 19.81 2.44
C GLY A 17 15.59 19.56 1.59
N LEU A 18 14.48 20.22 1.90
CA LEU A 18 13.18 19.91 1.31
C LEU A 18 12.52 21.09 0.57
N GLY A 19 13.07 22.30 0.70
CA GLY A 19 12.49 23.52 0.16
C GLY A 19 11.36 24.08 1.03
N GLY A 20 10.54 24.94 0.45
CA GLY A 20 9.46 25.67 1.13
C GLY A 20 9.91 27.05 1.60
N GLU A 21 8.94 27.92 1.89
CA GLU A 21 9.18 29.28 2.39
C GLU A 21 8.99 29.30 3.91
N LEU A 22 10.05 29.64 4.65
CA LEU A 22 10.03 29.68 6.11
C LEU A 22 9.60 31.06 6.61
N HIS A 23 8.58 31.09 7.45
CA HIS A 23 8.15 32.26 8.21
C HIS A 23 8.35 32.01 9.71
N GLY A 24 9.05 32.91 10.39
CA GLY A 24 9.38 32.83 11.81
C GLY A 24 10.84 32.47 12.09
N ASP A 25 11.10 31.80 13.22
CA ASP A 25 12.43 31.50 13.72
C ASP A 25 13.05 30.31 12.99
N ASP A 26 14.07 30.54 12.16
CA ASP A 26 14.81 29.53 11.41
C ASP A 26 15.74 28.68 12.27
N GLN A 27 16.14 29.17 13.45
CA GLN A 27 16.98 28.47 14.42
C GLN A 27 16.16 27.55 15.34
N ARG A 28 14.83 27.64 15.28
CA ARG A 28 13.97 26.77 16.10
C ARG A 28 14.30 25.30 15.91
N VAL A 29 14.42 24.61 17.03
CA VAL A 29 14.80 23.19 17.07
C VAL A 29 13.56 22.32 17.16
N ILE A 30 13.43 21.39 16.22
CA ILE A 30 12.35 20.38 16.17
C ILE A 30 12.91 19.04 16.62
N THR A 31 12.22 18.39 17.54
CA THR A 31 12.59 17.06 18.08
C THR A 31 11.66 15.96 17.62
N ARG A 32 10.46 16.30 17.16
CA ARG A 32 9.47 15.31 16.68
C ARG A 32 8.50 15.90 15.66
N ILE A 33 7.87 15.01 14.91
CA ILE A 33 6.71 15.32 14.08
C ILE A 33 5.47 14.84 14.83
N ALA A 34 4.42 15.66 14.90
CA ALA A 34 3.21 15.36 15.69
C ALA A 34 1.94 15.86 15.00
N SER A 35 0.75 15.35 15.41
CA SER A 35 -0.53 15.91 14.96
C SER A 35 -0.75 17.30 15.57
N LEU A 36 -1.65 18.10 14.96
CA LEU A 36 -1.98 19.44 15.48
C LEU A 36 -2.45 19.41 16.93
N GLU A 37 -3.19 18.35 17.35
CA GLU A 37 -3.71 18.19 18.70
C GLU A 37 -2.65 17.81 19.73
N SER A 38 -1.67 16.98 19.33
CA SER A 38 -0.67 16.44 20.25
C SER A 38 0.67 17.16 20.21
N ALA A 39 0.79 18.19 19.37
CA ALA A 39 2.00 18.94 19.18
C ALA A 39 2.33 19.84 20.39
N ASP A 40 3.61 20.06 20.61
CA ASP A 40 4.20 21.00 21.55
C ASP A 40 5.19 21.94 20.83
N GLU A 41 5.82 22.85 21.57
CA GLU A 41 6.73 23.87 21.04
C GLU A 41 7.95 23.30 20.31
N THR A 42 8.27 22.02 20.52
CA THR A 42 9.37 21.31 19.85
C THR A 42 8.91 20.44 18.69
N SER A 43 7.62 20.49 18.37
CA SER A 43 6.99 19.65 17.35
C SER A 43 6.84 20.39 16.03
N LEU A 44 7.00 19.67 14.91
CA LEU A 44 6.55 20.09 13.59
C LEU A 44 5.24 19.36 13.26
N SER A 45 4.23 20.12 12.85
CA SER A 45 2.93 19.58 12.44
C SER A 45 2.56 20.01 11.02
N PHE A 46 1.38 19.62 10.52
CA PHE A 46 0.92 20.00 9.19
C PHE A 46 -0.59 20.14 9.10
N LEU A 47 -1.06 21.02 8.22
CA LEU A 47 -2.47 21.17 7.86
C LEU A 47 -2.68 20.74 6.41
N ALA A 48 -3.22 19.54 6.18
CA ALA A 48 -3.53 19.04 4.84
C ALA A 48 -4.94 19.40 4.36
N GLN A 49 -5.90 19.54 5.26
CA GLN A 49 -7.32 19.74 4.92
C GLN A 49 -7.92 20.92 5.66
N ALA A 50 -8.68 21.75 4.93
CA ALA A 50 -9.28 22.98 5.47
C ALA A 50 -10.23 22.74 6.65
N ARG A 51 -10.85 21.58 6.77
CA ARG A 51 -11.73 21.23 7.91
C ARG A 51 -11.01 21.25 9.27
N PHE A 52 -9.69 21.13 9.28
CA PHE A 52 -8.87 21.15 10.51
C PHE A 52 -8.33 22.54 10.86
N LYS A 53 -8.83 23.63 10.24
CA LYS A 53 -8.48 25.01 10.61
C LYS A 53 -8.63 25.31 12.11
N PRO A 54 -9.68 24.86 12.82
CA PRO A 54 -9.78 25.11 14.26
C PRO A 54 -8.63 24.49 15.06
N LEU A 55 -8.13 23.31 14.62
CA LEU A 55 -6.98 22.65 15.25
C LEU A 55 -5.68 23.41 14.98
N LEU A 56 -5.53 24.01 13.79
CA LEU A 56 -4.39 24.87 13.47
C LEU A 56 -4.33 26.07 14.41
N GLN A 57 -5.46 26.74 14.66
CA GLN A 57 -5.52 27.92 15.52
C GLN A 57 -5.27 27.60 17.01
N ALA A 58 -5.55 26.35 17.42
CA ALA A 58 -5.40 25.90 18.80
C ALA A 58 -4.09 25.14 19.08
N THR A 59 -3.29 24.84 18.05
CA THR A 59 -2.09 24.02 18.21
C THR A 59 -1.00 24.73 18.98
N ARG A 60 -0.21 23.95 19.72
CA ARG A 60 1.03 24.41 20.37
C ARG A 60 2.29 24.02 19.60
N ALA A 61 2.13 23.60 18.32
CA ALA A 61 3.27 23.21 17.49
C ALA A 61 4.26 24.36 17.33
N GLY A 62 5.54 24.08 17.48
CA GLY A 62 6.60 25.05 17.23
C GLY A 62 6.70 25.44 15.76
N CYS A 63 6.32 24.54 14.85
CA CYS A 63 6.26 24.81 13.42
C CYS A 63 5.09 24.06 12.76
N VAL A 64 4.46 24.68 11.76
CA VAL A 64 3.38 24.03 10.99
C VAL A 64 3.62 24.15 9.49
N LEU A 65 3.46 23.04 8.74
CA LEU A 65 3.39 23.04 7.28
C LEU A 65 2.01 23.50 6.86
N VAL A 66 1.93 24.58 6.07
CA VAL A 66 0.67 25.16 5.63
C VAL A 66 0.74 25.61 4.18
N ARG A 67 -0.42 25.82 3.56
CA ARG A 67 -0.52 26.56 2.31
C ARG A 67 -0.50 28.08 2.59
N ALA A 68 -0.16 28.89 1.61
CA ALA A 68 -0.07 30.33 1.76
C ALA A 68 -1.36 30.98 2.29
N ASP A 69 -2.53 30.51 1.88
CA ASP A 69 -3.84 31.00 2.32
C ASP A 69 -4.16 30.66 3.81
N MET A 70 -3.40 29.75 4.42
CA MET A 70 -3.53 29.35 5.82
C MET A 70 -2.51 30.02 6.75
N LEU A 71 -1.50 30.69 6.21
CA LEU A 71 -0.46 31.35 7.01
C LEU A 71 -1.00 32.33 8.06
N PRO A 72 -2.03 33.17 7.76
CA PRO A 72 -2.60 34.10 8.76
C PRO A 72 -3.29 33.40 9.94
N LEU A 73 -3.53 32.09 9.87
CA LEU A 73 -4.17 31.30 10.95
C LEU A 73 -3.16 30.58 11.83
N VAL A 74 -1.88 30.65 11.52
CA VAL A 74 -0.81 30.06 12.34
C VAL A 74 -0.71 30.85 13.64
N PRO A 75 -0.67 30.19 14.83
CA PRO A 75 -0.58 30.87 16.10
C PRO A 75 0.64 31.80 16.19
N GLU A 76 0.46 32.95 16.87
CA GLU A 76 1.55 33.86 17.17
C GLU A 76 2.65 33.13 17.96
N GLY A 77 3.92 33.28 17.54
CA GLY A 77 5.07 32.59 18.14
C GLY A 77 5.37 31.21 17.55
N ALA A 78 4.50 30.61 16.74
CA ALA A 78 4.85 29.44 15.94
C ALA A 78 5.52 29.85 14.62
N SER A 79 6.45 29.03 14.13
CA SER A 79 7.00 29.16 12.77
C SER A 79 6.10 28.44 11.77
N ALA A 80 6.14 28.83 10.50
CA ALA A 80 5.44 28.15 9.42
C ALA A 80 6.37 27.83 8.25
N ILE A 81 6.21 26.67 7.66
CA ILE A 81 6.79 26.37 6.34
C ILE A 81 5.64 26.38 5.34
N VAL A 82 5.66 27.36 4.44
CA VAL A 82 4.66 27.50 3.40
C VAL A 82 5.04 26.67 2.17
N THR A 83 4.09 25.86 1.72
CA THR A 83 4.27 24.96 0.56
C THR A 83 2.95 24.84 -0.21
N PRO A 84 2.97 24.64 -1.53
CA PRO A 84 1.76 24.41 -2.31
C PRO A 84 0.97 23.17 -1.88
N ASP A 85 1.69 22.11 -1.45
CA ASP A 85 1.09 20.86 -0.98
C ASP A 85 1.72 20.40 0.35
N PRO A 86 1.12 20.79 1.50
CA PRO A 86 1.58 20.38 2.82
C PRO A 86 1.58 18.86 3.05
N TYR A 87 0.68 18.12 2.39
CA TYR A 87 0.61 16.68 2.56
C TYR A 87 1.74 15.95 1.82
N LEU A 88 2.05 16.37 0.60
CA LEU A 88 3.22 15.88 -0.13
C LEU A 88 4.52 16.25 0.60
N TYR A 89 4.60 17.49 1.12
CA TYR A 89 5.75 17.91 1.91
C TYR A 89 5.92 17.04 3.16
N TYR A 90 4.83 16.75 3.87
CA TYR A 90 4.83 15.84 5.02
C TYR A 90 5.35 14.45 4.65
N ALA A 91 4.92 13.88 3.53
CA ALA A 91 5.43 12.59 3.06
C ALA A 91 6.94 12.62 2.82
N ARG A 92 7.46 13.68 2.21
CA ARG A 92 8.90 13.88 1.99
C ARG A 92 9.65 14.10 3.31
N LEU A 93 9.07 14.88 4.21
CA LEU A 93 9.61 15.14 5.54
C LEU A 93 9.75 13.86 6.36
N THR A 94 8.74 13.01 6.39
CA THR A 94 8.80 11.73 7.13
C THR A 94 9.88 10.81 6.58
N ARG A 95 10.07 10.76 5.28
CA ARG A 95 11.16 10.01 4.62
C ARG A 95 12.52 10.59 5.00
N TRP A 96 12.70 11.90 4.89
CA TRP A 96 13.92 12.60 5.25
C TRP A 96 14.25 12.43 6.75
N TRP A 97 13.23 12.53 7.61
CA TRP A 97 13.34 12.32 9.05
C TRP A 97 13.79 10.91 9.41
N LEU A 98 13.17 9.91 8.77
CA LEU A 98 13.53 8.51 8.98
C LEU A 98 14.93 8.18 8.52
N ALA A 99 15.38 8.76 7.40
CA ALA A 99 16.75 8.56 6.91
C ALA A 99 17.81 9.05 7.91
N ARG A 100 17.54 10.12 8.65
CA ARG A 100 18.43 10.62 9.73
C ARG A 100 18.40 9.74 10.99
N LYS A 101 17.29 9.06 11.23
CA LYS A 101 17.14 8.16 12.40
C LYS A 101 17.74 6.79 12.16
N ARG A 102 17.78 6.34 10.93
CA ARG A 102 18.33 5.03 10.61
C ARG A 102 19.82 5.00 10.95
N GLN A 103 20.17 4.21 11.97
CA GLN A 103 21.51 3.61 12.01
C GLN A 103 21.62 2.76 10.73
N SER A 104 22.72 2.90 9.99
CA SER A 104 22.97 2.04 8.83
C SER A 104 22.84 0.59 9.30
N ASP A 105 21.91 -0.15 8.70
CA ASP A 105 21.91 -1.61 8.87
C ASP A 105 23.35 -2.08 8.60
N ALA A 106 23.91 -2.93 9.46
CA ALA A 106 25.27 -3.41 9.27
C ALA A 106 25.35 -4.12 7.91
N VAL A 107 26.11 -3.51 6.99
CA VAL A 107 26.28 -4.07 5.64
C VAL A 107 26.95 -5.45 5.72
N GLY A 108 26.46 -6.37 4.88
CA GLY A 108 27.00 -7.72 4.78
C GLY A 108 26.01 -8.81 5.19
N VAL A 109 26.50 -10.03 5.19
CA VAL A 109 25.71 -11.23 5.48
C VAL A 109 25.93 -11.62 6.93
N HIS A 110 24.84 -11.73 7.71
CA HIS A 110 24.94 -12.19 9.10
C HIS A 110 25.43 -13.63 9.17
N GLY A 111 26.32 -13.94 10.11
CA GLY A 111 26.95 -15.26 10.22
C GLY A 111 26.01 -16.45 10.46
N SER A 112 24.75 -16.23 10.84
CA SER A 112 23.73 -17.26 10.96
C SER A 112 22.81 -17.36 9.73
N ALA A 113 23.01 -16.60 8.68
CA ALA A 113 22.27 -16.75 7.43
C ALA A 113 22.77 -17.99 6.67
N VAL A 114 21.83 -18.68 6.00
CA VAL A 114 22.15 -19.81 5.12
C VAL A 114 22.14 -19.31 3.68
N ILE A 115 23.24 -19.49 2.97
CA ILE A 115 23.41 -19.03 1.58
C ILE A 115 23.63 -20.23 0.67
N GLY A 116 22.79 -20.33 -0.37
CA GLY A 116 22.84 -21.37 -1.38
C GLY A 116 24.02 -21.25 -2.33
N GLN A 117 24.07 -22.15 -3.30
CA GLN A 117 25.15 -22.17 -4.31
C GLN A 117 24.90 -21.14 -5.40
N GLY A 118 25.98 -20.52 -5.90
CA GLY A 118 25.89 -19.57 -7.02
C GLY A 118 25.13 -18.27 -6.73
N VAL A 119 24.90 -17.95 -5.46
CA VAL A 119 24.25 -16.69 -5.04
C VAL A 119 25.16 -15.51 -5.33
N VAL A 120 24.61 -14.44 -5.90
CA VAL A 120 25.29 -13.18 -6.15
C VAL A 120 24.70 -12.11 -5.21
N ILE A 121 25.51 -11.65 -4.25
CA ILE A 121 25.12 -10.61 -3.30
C ILE A 121 25.99 -9.38 -3.52
N HIS A 122 25.35 -8.22 -3.80
CA HIS A 122 26.10 -6.98 -3.95
C HIS A 122 26.80 -6.61 -2.62
N PRO A 123 28.05 -6.08 -2.63
CA PRO A 123 28.81 -5.78 -1.40
C PRO A 123 28.13 -4.78 -0.45
N THR A 124 27.21 -3.94 -0.93
CA THR A 124 26.44 -2.99 -0.12
C THR A 124 25.12 -3.55 0.44
N ALA A 125 24.77 -4.80 0.10
CA ALA A 125 23.55 -5.41 0.59
C ALA A 125 23.70 -5.90 2.03
N THR A 126 22.58 -6.02 2.72
CA THR A 126 22.47 -6.56 4.08
C THR A 126 21.57 -7.79 4.06
N VAL A 127 22.05 -8.90 4.65
CA VAL A 127 21.28 -10.12 4.89
C VAL A 127 21.23 -10.40 6.39
N GLY A 128 20.00 -10.36 6.95
CA GLY A 128 19.77 -10.47 8.39
C GLY A 128 19.97 -11.88 8.95
N ALA A 129 19.94 -11.97 10.27
CA ALA A 129 20.12 -13.22 11.00
C ALA A 129 19.05 -14.27 10.63
N PHE A 130 19.48 -15.53 10.47
CA PHE A 130 18.62 -16.67 10.15
C PHE A 130 17.82 -16.52 8.83
N ALA A 131 18.25 -15.62 7.94
CA ALA A 131 17.72 -15.60 6.58
C ALA A 131 18.21 -16.82 5.79
N VAL A 132 17.37 -17.35 4.92
CA VAL A 132 17.69 -18.47 4.01
C VAL A 132 17.63 -17.95 2.58
N ILE A 133 18.74 -17.99 1.87
CA ILE A 133 18.87 -17.56 0.49
C ILE A 133 19.13 -18.82 -0.36
N GLY A 134 18.20 -19.14 -1.26
CA GLY A 134 18.28 -20.29 -2.14
C GLY A 134 19.39 -20.16 -3.21
N ASP A 135 19.55 -21.20 -4.01
CA ASP A 135 20.59 -21.24 -5.04
C ASP A 135 20.37 -20.19 -6.13
N ARG A 136 21.44 -19.65 -6.68
CA ARG A 136 21.44 -18.71 -7.84
C ARG A 136 20.64 -17.43 -7.66
N VAL A 137 20.29 -17.08 -6.42
CA VAL A 137 19.61 -15.81 -6.10
C VAL A 137 20.55 -14.64 -6.44
N VAL A 138 19.95 -13.57 -6.97
CA VAL A 138 20.66 -12.30 -7.23
C VAL A 138 20.10 -11.20 -6.34
N ILE A 139 20.97 -10.63 -5.50
CA ILE A 139 20.63 -9.54 -4.56
C ILE A 139 21.39 -8.28 -4.98
N GLY A 140 20.64 -7.24 -5.38
CA GLY A 140 21.17 -5.99 -5.90
C GLY A 140 21.78 -5.06 -4.85
N GLU A 141 22.21 -3.90 -5.34
CA GLU A 141 22.86 -2.85 -4.55
C GLU A 141 21.90 -2.31 -3.47
N HIS A 142 22.42 -2.10 -2.25
CA HIS A 142 21.68 -1.55 -1.09
C HIS A 142 20.41 -2.31 -0.70
N VAL A 143 20.25 -3.54 -1.14
CA VAL A 143 19.14 -4.40 -0.72
C VAL A 143 19.27 -4.73 0.77
N VAL A 144 18.14 -4.79 1.45
CA VAL A 144 18.07 -5.26 2.85
C VAL A 144 17.12 -6.43 2.95
N ILE A 145 17.63 -7.58 3.32
CA ILE A 145 16.85 -8.78 3.65
C ILE A 145 16.76 -8.92 5.16
N GLY A 146 15.56 -8.88 5.70
CA GLY A 146 15.29 -9.00 7.13
C GLY A 146 15.54 -10.40 7.69
N SER A 147 15.65 -10.49 9.01
CA SER A 147 15.88 -11.76 9.71
C SER A 147 14.75 -12.78 9.49
N HIS A 148 15.06 -14.07 9.44
CA HIS A 148 14.11 -15.16 9.22
C HIS A 148 13.31 -15.06 7.90
N THR A 149 13.82 -14.37 6.92
CA THR A 149 13.23 -14.27 5.57
C THR A 149 13.79 -15.39 4.71
N GLU A 150 12.92 -16.03 3.94
CA GLU A 150 13.30 -17.00 2.92
C GLU A 150 13.22 -16.33 1.53
N VAL A 151 14.28 -16.51 0.72
CA VAL A 151 14.32 -16.13 -0.69
C VAL A 151 14.63 -17.39 -1.49
N GLY A 152 13.66 -17.86 -2.25
CA GLY A 152 13.74 -19.11 -3.03
C GLY A 152 14.77 -19.03 -4.16
N SER A 153 15.18 -20.19 -4.65
CA SER A 153 16.18 -20.29 -5.72
C SER A 153 15.78 -19.53 -6.97
N ASP A 154 16.77 -19.01 -7.71
CA ASP A 154 16.61 -18.27 -8.97
C ASP A 154 15.87 -16.92 -8.83
N ALA A 155 15.57 -16.50 -7.61
CA ALA A 155 14.90 -15.22 -7.36
C ALA A 155 15.84 -14.03 -7.59
N VAL A 156 15.25 -12.88 -7.95
CA VAL A 156 15.97 -11.63 -8.21
C VAL A 156 15.40 -10.50 -7.38
N VAL A 157 16.25 -9.82 -6.61
CA VAL A 157 15.88 -8.65 -5.79
C VAL A 157 16.65 -7.42 -6.28
N GLY A 158 15.93 -6.46 -6.86
CA GLY A 158 16.48 -5.23 -7.43
C GLY A 158 16.98 -4.24 -6.38
N SER A 159 17.80 -3.29 -6.82
CA SER A 159 18.54 -2.34 -5.97
C SER A 159 17.65 -1.54 -5.02
N ALA A 160 18.17 -1.27 -3.83
CA ALA A 160 17.51 -0.49 -2.76
C ALA A 160 16.17 -1.07 -2.26
N THR A 161 15.83 -2.29 -2.65
CA THR A 161 14.62 -2.99 -2.18
C THR A 161 14.82 -3.51 -0.75
N ARG A 162 13.77 -3.41 0.05
CA ARG A 162 13.75 -3.85 1.44
C ARG A 162 12.72 -4.96 1.61
N ILE A 163 13.19 -6.14 1.99
CA ILE A 163 12.33 -7.26 2.37
C ILE A 163 12.42 -7.38 3.90
N ALA A 164 11.31 -7.15 4.58
CA ALA A 164 11.25 -7.19 6.04
C ALA A 164 11.45 -8.61 6.59
N SER A 165 11.53 -8.74 7.89
CA SER A 165 11.68 -10.06 8.53
C SER A 165 10.46 -10.97 8.32
N ARG A 166 10.69 -12.29 8.22
CA ARG A 166 9.63 -13.30 8.09
C ARG A 166 8.79 -13.16 6.82
N VAL A 167 9.40 -12.82 5.72
CA VAL A 167 8.80 -12.87 4.39
C VAL A 167 9.17 -14.19 3.73
N ALA A 168 8.21 -14.82 3.04
CA ALA A 168 8.48 -15.91 2.11
C ALA A 168 8.46 -15.35 0.68
N PHE A 169 9.61 -15.30 0.04
CA PHE A 169 9.78 -14.87 -1.35
C PHE A 169 10.15 -16.08 -2.19
N GLY A 170 9.21 -16.57 -2.98
CA GLY A 170 9.28 -17.85 -3.68
C GLY A 170 10.35 -17.92 -4.76
N HIS A 171 10.61 -19.15 -5.22
CA HIS A 171 11.58 -19.40 -6.30
C HIS A 171 11.15 -18.73 -7.61
N ASP A 172 12.12 -18.33 -8.42
CA ASP A 172 11.96 -17.62 -9.71
C ASP A 172 11.28 -16.24 -9.62
N CYS A 173 10.79 -15.85 -8.45
CA CYS A 173 10.11 -14.56 -8.27
C CYS A 173 11.08 -13.38 -8.41
N ARG A 174 10.58 -12.27 -8.93
CA ARG A 174 11.39 -11.09 -9.19
C ARG A 174 10.74 -9.83 -8.62
N ILE A 175 11.54 -8.96 -8.05
CA ILE A 175 11.12 -7.61 -7.66
C ILE A 175 12.16 -6.60 -8.15
N GLY A 176 11.68 -5.49 -8.72
CA GLY A 176 12.48 -4.37 -9.18
C GLY A 176 13.14 -3.59 -8.05
N ALA A 177 13.58 -2.39 -8.35
CA ALA A 177 14.28 -1.51 -7.43
C ALA A 177 13.35 -0.74 -6.50
N ARG A 178 13.87 -0.33 -5.32
CA ARG A 178 13.19 0.56 -4.34
C ARG A 178 11.87 0.01 -3.81
N GLY A 179 11.63 -1.30 -3.95
CA GLY A 179 10.48 -1.98 -3.40
C GLY A 179 10.54 -2.13 -1.88
N THR A 180 9.38 -2.30 -1.27
CA THR A 180 9.27 -2.66 0.15
C THR A 180 8.29 -3.81 0.31
N ILE A 181 8.73 -4.91 0.94
CA ILE A 181 7.86 -6.04 1.30
C ILE A 181 7.83 -6.13 2.83
N HIS A 182 6.65 -6.00 3.41
CA HIS A 182 6.47 -6.03 4.85
C HIS A 182 6.35 -7.45 5.41
N SER A 183 6.57 -7.58 6.72
CA SER A 183 6.66 -8.86 7.44
C SER A 183 5.42 -9.74 7.22
N GLY A 184 5.64 -11.04 7.08
CA GLY A 184 4.58 -12.03 6.91
C GLY A 184 4.00 -12.10 5.50
N ALA A 185 4.43 -11.25 4.56
CA ALA A 185 4.01 -11.35 3.17
C ALA A 185 4.52 -12.65 2.54
N VAL A 186 3.72 -13.24 1.65
CA VAL A 186 4.04 -14.45 0.89
C VAL A 186 3.95 -14.14 -0.60
N ILE A 187 5.07 -14.24 -1.30
CA ILE A 187 5.18 -13.97 -2.72
C ILE A 187 5.50 -15.26 -3.45
N GLY A 188 4.66 -15.65 -4.41
CA GLY A 188 4.90 -16.82 -5.25
C GLY A 188 4.43 -18.16 -4.64
N ALA A 189 3.45 -18.12 -3.72
CA ALA A 189 2.73 -19.33 -3.36
C ALA A 189 1.95 -19.89 -4.56
N ASP A 190 1.66 -21.20 -4.56
CA ASP A 190 0.81 -21.79 -5.58
C ASP A 190 -0.59 -21.18 -5.56
N GLY A 191 -1.09 -20.81 -6.73
CA GLY A 191 -2.47 -20.39 -6.90
C GLY A 191 -3.46 -21.54 -6.71
N PHE A 192 -4.73 -21.22 -6.51
CA PHE A 192 -5.81 -22.19 -6.35
C PHE A 192 -6.21 -22.77 -7.72
N GLY A 193 -5.53 -23.85 -8.14
CA GLY A 193 -5.76 -24.54 -9.40
C GLY A 193 -6.07 -26.01 -9.17
N PHE A 194 -7.32 -26.45 -9.41
CA PHE A 194 -7.75 -27.84 -9.27
C PHE A 194 -8.76 -28.22 -10.35
N ALA A 195 -8.63 -29.43 -10.91
CA ALA A 195 -9.58 -30.03 -11.82
C ALA A 195 -10.48 -31.03 -11.09
N PRO A 196 -11.80 -31.00 -11.27
CA PRO A 196 -12.68 -32.01 -10.70
C PRO A 196 -12.53 -33.35 -11.44
N PHE A 197 -12.31 -34.43 -10.69
CA PHE A 197 -12.23 -35.77 -11.23
C PHE A 197 -12.84 -36.78 -10.24
N GLU A 198 -13.87 -37.51 -10.63
CA GLU A 198 -14.54 -38.54 -9.82
C GLU A 198 -14.87 -38.15 -8.37
N GLY A 199 -15.38 -36.93 -8.16
CA GLY A 199 -15.72 -36.39 -6.84
C GLY A 199 -14.50 -35.95 -6.00
N ARG A 200 -13.32 -35.90 -6.57
CA ARG A 200 -12.07 -35.43 -5.96
C ARG A 200 -11.51 -34.24 -6.74
N TRP A 201 -10.45 -33.63 -6.22
CA TRP A 201 -9.74 -32.53 -6.83
C TRP A 201 -8.32 -32.95 -7.22
N GLU A 202 -8.00 -32.91 -8.50
CA GLU A 202 -6.64 -33.08 -9.01
C GLU A 202 -5.96 -31.71 -9.04
N LYS A 203 -4.76 -31.61 -8.44
CA LYS A 203 -3.99 -30.37 -8.42
C LYS A 203 -3.49 -30.01 -9.82
N ILE A 204 -3.62 -28.74 -10.19
CA ILE A 204 -2.97 -28.15 -11.36
C ILE A 204 -1.71 -27.45 -10.84
N GLU A 205 -0.53 -27.94 -11.27
CA GLU A 205 0.75 -27.33 -10.88
C GLU A 205 0.87 -25.91 -11.41
N GLN A 206 1.47 -25.03 -10.62
CA GLN A 206 1.62 -23.62 -10.93
C GLN A 206 3.05 -23.37 -11.44
N LEU A 207 3.19 -23.22 -12.77
CA LEU A 207 4.48 -23.20 -13.48
C LEU A 207 4.99 -21.79 -13.76
N GLY A 208 4.13 -20.77 -13.65
CA GLY A 208 4.50 -19.36 -13.76
C GLY A 208 5.16 -18.83 -12.50
N THR A 209 5.46 -17.54 -12.48
CA THR A 209 6.09 -16.88 -11.34
C THR A 209 5.37 -15.58 -10.95
N VAL A 210 5.98 -14.77 -10.09
CA VAL A 210 5.56 -13.41 -9.74
C VAL A 210 6.62 -12.43 -10.20
N VAL A 211 6.21 -11.44 -10.98
CA VAL A 211 7.05 -10.34 -11.44
C VAL A 211 6.54 -9.03 -10.86
N ILE A 212 7.36 -8.39 -10.05
CA ILE A 212 7.04 -7.11 -9.39
C ILE A 212 7.98 -6.03 -9.93
N GLY A 213 7.42 -4.90 -10.37
CA GLY A 213 8.15 -3.76 -10.88
C GLY A 213 8.90 -2.94 -9.82
N ASP A 214 9.31 -1.75 -10.22
CA ASP A 214 10.00 -0.78 -9.38
C ASP A 214 9.04 -0.03 -8.46
N ASP A 215 9.55 0.47 -7.32
CA ASP A 215 8.78 1.34 -6.38
C ASP A 215 7.48 0.70 -5.85
N VAL A 216 7.40 -0.61 -5.77
CA VAL A 216 6.22 -1.35 -5.28
C VAL A 216 6.30 -1.54 -3.77
N ASP A 217 5.20 -1.26 -3.07
CA ASP A 217 5.06 -1.57 -1.65
C ASP A 217 4.03 -2.69 -1.45
N VAL A 218 4.41 -3.72 -0.70
CA VAL A 218 3.56 -4.86 -0.34
C VAL A 218 3.41 -4.92 1.18
N GLY A 219 2.19 -4.74 1.66
CA GLY A 219 1.85 -4.71 3.09
C GLY A 219 2.00 -6.05 3.80
N ALA A 220 1.93 -6.00 5.12
CA ALA A 220 2.11 -7.16 5.97
C ALA A 220 1.03 -8.24 5.72
N ASN A 221 1.44 -9.52 5.72
CA ASN A 221 0.57 -10.68 5.51
C ASN A 221 -0.22 -10.63 4.19
N THR A 222 0.23 -9.88 3.20
CA THR A 222 -0.31 -9.90 1.85
C THR A 222 0.23 -11.11 1.10
N CYS A 223 -0.66 -11.82 0.39
CA CYS A 223 -0.30 -12.96 -0.43
C CYS A 223 -0.42 -12.61 -1.92
N ILE A 224 0.60 -12.97 -2.70
CA ILE A 224 0.61 -12.84 -4.16
C ILE A 224 0.96 -14.19 -4.73
N ASP A 225 -0.05 -14.85 -5.33
CA ASP A 225 0.13 -16.19 -5.88
C ASP A 225 0.87 -16.14 -7.22
N ARG A 226 1.67 -17.16 -7.49
CA ARG A 226 2.30 -17.33 -8.79
C ARG A 226 1.28 -17.67 -9.88
N GLY A 227 1.61 -17.41 -11.10
CA GLY A 227 0.74 -17.78 -12.20
C GLY A 227 0.73 -19.27 -12.50
N ALA A 228 -0.34 -19.73 -13.11
CA ALA A 228 -0.46 -21.15 -13.51
C ALA A 228 0.49 -21.51 -14.68
N LEU A 229 0.45 -20.73 -15.75
CA LEU A 229 1.34 -20.86 -16.92
C LEU A 229 2.07 -19.54 -17.18
N ASP A 230 1.32 -18.46 -17.31
CA ASP A 230 1.87 -17.09 -17.38
C ASP A 230 2.08 -16.54 -15.98
N ASP A 231 2.84 -15.46 -15.86
CA ASP A 231 3.17 -14.82 -14.57
C ASP A 231 2.03 -13.99 -14.01
N THR A 232 2.01 -13.87 -12.67
CA THR A 232 1.32 -12.80 -11.97
C THR A 232 2.21 -11.56 -11.98
N VAL A 233 1.68 -10.40 -12.39
CA VAL A 233 2.48 -9.21 -12.68
C VAL A 233 1.94 -7.98 -11.94
N LEU A 234 2.80 -7.33 -11.19
CA LEU A 234 2.59 -6.00 -10.60
C LEU A 234 3.52 -5.00 -11.28
N SER A 235 2.95 -4.00 -11.93
CA SER A 235 3.73 -2.93 -12.58
C SER A 235 4.30 -1.94 -11.55
N ASP A 236 5.12 -1.00 -12.03
CA ASP A 236 5.79 -0.01 -11.20
C ASP A 236 4.83 0.83 -10.36
N GLY A 237 5.25 1.18 -9.16
CA GLY A 237 4.53 2.09 -8.27
C GLY A 237 3.28 1.51 -7.60
N VAL A 238 2.96 0.24 -7.78
CA VAL A 238 1.81 -0.41 -7.14
C VAL A 238 1.96 -0.37 -5.62
N LYS A 239 0.86 -0.07 -4.91
CA LYS A 239 0.79 -0.01 -3.45
C LYS A 239 -0.28 -0.96 -2.93
N LEU A 240 0.14 -2.01 -2.26
CA LEU A 240 -0.73 -2.97 -1.60
C LEU A 240 -0.61 -2.80 -0.08
N ASP A 241 -1.73 -2.57 0.57
CA ASP A 241 -1.83 -2.53 2.03
C ASP A 241 -1.79 -3.96 2.61
N ASN A 242 -2.07 -4.11 3.88
CA ASN A 242 -1.99 -5.38 4.62
C ASN A 242 -3.15 -6.33 4.28
N LEU A 243 -2.91 -7.64 4.41
CA LEU A 243 -3.92 -8.70 4.29
C LEU A 243 -4.61 -8.73 2.92
N ILE A 244 -3.91 -8.37 1.86
CA ILE A 244 -4.43 -8.42 0.49
C ILE A 244 -4.17 -9.82 -0.10
N GLN A 245 -5.12 -10.32 -0.90
CA GLN A 245 -4.95 -11.52 -1.71
C GLN A 245 -4.94 -11.17 -3.19
N ILE A 246 -3.83 -11.41 -3.86
CA ILE A 246 -3.68 -11.37 -5.32
C ILE A 246 -3.54 -12.80 -5.81
N ALA A 247 -4.56 -13.30 -6.50
CA ALA A 247 -4.57 -14.66 -7.02
C ALA A 247 -3.70 -14.80 -8.29
N HIS A 248 -3.55 -16.05 -8.75
CA HIS A 248 -2.71 -16.41 -9.89
C HIS A 248 -3.08 -15.66 -11.18
N ASN A 249 -2.09 -15.36 -12.00
CA ASN A 249 -2.23 -14.71 -13.32
C ASN A 249 -2.87 -13.31 -13.29
N VAL A 250 -3.01 -12.67 -12.14
CA VAL A 250 -3.49 -11.29 -12.03
C VAL A 250 -2.44 -10.34 -12.60
N ARG A 251 -2.90 -9.32 -13.30
CA ARG A 251 -2.04 -8.22 -13.78
C ARG A 251 -2.52 -6.90 -13.22
N ILE A 252 -1.64 -6.13 -12.58
CA ILE A 252 -1.95 -4.84 -11.96
C ILE A 252 -1.12 -3.76 -12.63
N GLY A 253 -1.80 -2.76 -13.20
CA GLY A 253 -1.19 -1.62 -13.88
C GLY A 253 -0.52 -0.64 -12.91
N ALA A 254 0.37 0.18 -13.46
CA ALA A 254 1.24 1.08 -12.71
C ALA A 254 0.47 2.05 -11.81
N ASN A 255 1.04 2.38 -10.65
CA ASN A 255 0.51 3.34 -9.67
C ASN A 255 -0.91 3.02 -9.16
N THR A 256 -1.33 1.77 -9.24
CA THR A 256 -2.59 1.31 -8.64
C THR A 256 -2.38 1.05 -7.14
N ALA A 257 -3.35 1.48 -6.33
CA ALA A 257 -3.32 1.34 -4.88
C ALA A 257 -4.53 0.55 -4.36
N MET A 258 -4.28 -0.39 -3.45
CA MET A 258 -5.31 -1.22 -2.82
C MET A 258 -5.20 -1.12 -1.30
N ALA A 259 -6.28 -0.76 -0.63
CA ALA A 259 -6.36 -0.72 0.83
C ALA A 259 -6.54 -2.13 1.42
N GLY A 260 -6.42 -2.25 2.73
CA GLY A 260 -6.39 -3.53 3.43
C GLY A 260 -7.53 -4.48 3.10
N CYS A 261 -7.24 -5.78 3.11
CA CYS A 261 -8.20 -6.85 2.88
C CYS A 261 -8.84 -6.89 1.48
N VAL A 262 -8.30 -6.19 0.49
CA VAL A 262 -8.75 -6.33 -0.91
C VAL A 262 -8.44 -7.73 -1.42
N GLY A 263 -9.39 -8.34 -2.15
CA GLY A 263 -9.19 -9.61 -2.82
C GLY A 263 -9.35 -9.48 -4.34
N VAL A 264 -8.38 -9.98 -5.09
CA VAL A 264 -8.42 -10.03 -6.55
C VAL A 264 -8.31 -11.48 -6.99
N ALA A 265 -9.38 -12.00 -7.58
CA ALA A 265 -9.45 -13.39 -8.03
C ALA A 265 -8.66 -13.60 -9.33
N GLY A 266 -8.37 -14.87 -9.62
CA GLY A 266 -7.45 -15.28 -10.69
C GLY A 266 -7.74 -14.68 -12.06
N SER A 267 -6.68 -14.40 -12.80
CA SER A 267 -6.70 -13.88 -14.17
C SER A 267 -7.38 -12.53 -14.38
N ALA A 268 -7.67 -11.79 -13.30
CA ALA A 268 -8.18 -10.42 -13.42
C ALA A 268 -7.09 -9.47 -13.94
N ARG A 269 -7.49 -8.49 -14.73
CA ARG A 269 -6.62 -7.45 -15.29
C ARG A 269 -7.05 -6.09 -14.74
N ILE A 270 -6.17 -5.43 -14.02
CA ILE A 270 -6.39 -4.13 -13.40
C ILE A 270 -5.53 -3.10 -14.13
N GLY A 271 -6.14 -2.02 -14.59
CA GLY A 271 -5.48 -0.89 -15.24
C GLY A 271 -4.60 -0.06 -14.31
N ALA A 272 -3.98 0.95 -14.87
CA ALA A 272 -3.11 1.89 -14.16
C ALA A 272 -3.91 2.96 -13.38
N GLY A 273 -3.33 3.50 -12.30
CA GLY A 273 -3.91 4.61 -11.54
C GLY A 273 -5.22 4.30 -10.83
N CYS A 274 -5.55 3.02 -10.64
CA CYS A 274 -6.76 2.61 -9.96
C CYS A 274 -6.62 2.71 -8.43
N THR A 275 -7.74 2.84 -7.73
CA THR A 275 -7.77 2.74 -6.26
C THR A 275 -8.89 1.83 -5.80
N PHE A 276 -8.59 0.99 -4.81
CA PHE A 276 -9.55 0.06 -4.22
C PHE A 276 -9.67 0.31 -2.73
N GLY A 277 -10.87 0.63 -2.28
CA GLY A 277 -11.17 0.75 -0.85
C GLY A 277 -11.08 -0.59 -0.13
N GLY A 278 -10.83 -0.55 1.18
CA GLY A 278 -10.64 -1.76 1.98
C GLY A 278 -11.75 -2.79 1.82
N ALA A 279 -11.38 -4.07 1.82
CA ALA A 279 -12.27 -5.21 1.65
C ALA A 279 -13.06 -5.23 0.32
N ALA A 280 -12.64 -4.50 -0.71
CA ALA A 280 -13.22 -4.66 -2.05
C ALA A 280 -12.79 -6.01 -2.64
N MET A 281 -13.72 -6.68 -3.35
CA MET A 281 -13.51 -7.99 -3.96
C MET A 281 -13.73 -7.92 -5.47
N ILE A 282 -12.77 -8.39 -6.25
CA ILE A 282 -12.84 -8.43 -7.71
C ILE A 282 -12.88 -9.89 -8.15
N LEU A 283 -13.93 -10.26 -8.89
CA LEU A 283 -14.07 -11.63 -9.40
C LEU A 283 -13.05 -11.93 -10.51
N GLY A 284 -12.83 -13.21 -10.76
CA GLY A 284 -11.84 -13.69 -11.73
C GLY A 284 -12.16 -13.33 -13.18
N HIS A 285 -11.13 -13.24 -14.02
CA HIS A 285 -11.21 -12.98 -15.46
C HIS A 285 -11.87 -11.64 -15.84
N LEU A 286 -11.99 -10.69 -14.89
CA LEU A 286 -12.52 -9.36 -15.16
C LEU A 286 -11.42 -8.41 -15.64
N GLU A 287 -11.84 -7.40 -16.39
CA GLU A 287 -11.00 -6.29 -16.81
C GLU A 287 -11.49 -4.99 -16.15
N ILE A 288 -10.59 -4.33 -15.44
CA ILE A 288 -10.80 -3.00 -14.85
C ILE A 288 -9.89 -2.04 -15.61
N GLY A 289 -10.48 -1.06 -16.28
CA GLY A 289 -9.74 -0.04 -17.03
C GLY A 289 -8.95 0.91 -16.13
N ASP A 290 -8.20 1.80 -16.75
CA ASP A 290 -7.38 2.78 -16.03
C ASP A 290 -8.24 3.79 -15.25
N ASN A 291 -7.68 4.31 -14.15
CA ASN A 291 -8.28 5.37 -13.32
C ASN A 291 -9.70 5.02 -12.81
N VAL A 292 -9.94 3.77 -12.49
CA VAL A 292 -11.16 3.30 -11.83
C VAL A 292 -10.97 3.32 -10.32
N HIS A 293 -11.96 3.86 -9.59
CA HIS A 293 -11.96 3.94 -8.14
C HIS A 293 -13.10 3.09 -7.57
N ILE A 294 -12.78 2.04 -6.83
CA ILE A 294 -13.74 1.14 -6.21
C ILE A 294 -13.88 1.48 -4.73
N SER A 295 -15.09 1.74 -4.28
CA SER A 295 -15.38 2.02 -2.87
C SER A 295 -15.19 0.78 -1.98
N ALA A 296 -14.92 1.00 -0.69
CA ALA A 296 -14.72 -0.07 0.28
C ALA A 296 -15.89 -1.08 0.31
N ALA A 297 -15.59 -2.33 0.62
CA ALA A 297 -16.54 -3.45 0.72
C ALA A 297 -17.39 -3.71 -0.53
N SER A 298 -16.99 -3.19 -1.69
CA SER A 298 -17.68 -3.42 -2.96
C SER A 298 -17.28 -4.74 -3.58
N VAL A 299 -18.25 -5.48 -4.14
CA VAL A 299 -18.01 -6.71 -4.93
C VAL A 299 -18.19 -6.39 -6.41
N VAL A 300 -17.10 -6.49 -7.18
CA VAL A 300 -17.08 -6.26 -8.62
C VAL A 300 -17.32 -7.58 -9.34
N MET A 301 -18.48 -7.72 -9.99
CA MET A 301 -18.92 -8.95 -10.66
C MET A 301 -18.90 -8.85 -12.20
N SER A 302 -18.56 -7.72 -12.76
CA SER A 302 -18.43 -7.51 -14.21
C SER A 302 -17.31 -6.50 -14.49
N SER A 303 -16.73 -6.57 -15.69
CA SER A 303 -15.67 -5.66 -16.12
C SER A 303 -16.14 -4.20 -16.12
N ILE A 304 -15.23 -3.30 -15.73
CA ILE A 304 -15.45 -1.85 -15.63
C ILE A 304 -14.36 -1.17 -16.45
N LEU A 305 -14.68 -0.76 -17.66
CA LEU A 305 -13.68 -0.20 -18.60
C LEU A 305 -13.64 1.34 -18.57
N LYS A 306 -14.69 1.97 -18.05
CA LYS A 306 -14.76 3.45 -18.02
C LYS A 306 -14.17 3.98 -16.72
N PRO A 307 -13.26 4.97 -16.77
CA PRO A 307 -12.79 5.68 -15.58
C PRO A 307 -13.93 6.25 -14.76
N GLY A 308 -13.80 6.26 -13.44
CA GLY A 308 -14.81 6.80 -12.53
C GLY A 308 -14.82 6.11 -11.18
N GLN A 309 -15.71 6.57 -10.29
CA GLN A 309 -15.91 5.98 -8.97
C GLN A 309 -17.12 5.04 -8.98
N TYR A 310 -16.94 3.85 -8.44
CA TYR A 310 -17.95 2.80 -8.38
C TYR A 310 -18.13 2.28 -6.96
N SER A 311 -19.36 2.07 -6.56
CA SER A 311 -19.75 1.57 -5.24
C SER A 311 -20.74 0.42 -5.37
N GLY A 312 -20.50 -0.67 -4.65
CA GLY A 312 -21.33 -1.88 -4.70
C GLY A 312 -21.62 -2.44 -3.30
N VAL A 313 -21.86 -1.56 -2.32
CA VAL A 313 -22.16 -1.93 -0.93
C VAL A 313 -23.56 -1.43 -0.56
N PHE A 314 -24.30 -2.23 0.21
CA PHE A 314 -25.58 -1.81 0.77
C PHE A 314 -25.35 -0.81 1.90
N PRO A 315 -26.09 0.31 1.97
CA PRO A 315 -25.93 1.29 3.04
C PRO A 315 -26.18 0.68 4.42
N ILE A 316 -25.36 1.09 5.39
CA ILE A 316 -25.56 0.73 6.79
C ILE A 316 -26.81 1.46 7.33
N ASP A 317 -27.60 0.75 8.13
CA ASP A 317 -28.80 1.29 8.80
C ASP A 317 -28.94 0.63 10.18
N ASP A 318 -29.87 1.09 11.02
CA ASP A 318 -30.27 0.32 12.19
C ASP A 318 -30.84 -1.06 11.79
N ASN A 319 -30.69 -2.08 12.66
CA ASN A 319 -31.02 -3.45 12.29
C ASN A 319 -32.49 -3.62 11.83
N GLY A 320 -33.44 -2.96 12.49
CA GLY A 320 -34.85 -3.08 12.16
C GLY A 320 -35.20 -2.48 10.80
N SER A 321 -34.59 -1.34 10.44
CA SER A 321 -34.71 -0.72 9.13
C SER A 321 -33.99 -1.54 8.06
N TRP A 322 -32.81 -2.05 8.36
CA TRP A 322 -32.03 -2.88 7.45
C TRP A 322 -32.77 -4.16 7.06
N GLU A 323 -33.38 -4.89 8.02
CA GLU A 323 -34.16 -6.10 7.76
C GLU A 323 -35.35 -5.84 6.83
N LYS A 324 -36.07 -4.72 7.04
CA LYS A 324 -37.21 -4.32 6.16
C LYS A 324 -36.74 -4.02 4.75
N ASN A 325 -35.63 -3.27 4.62
CA ASN A 325 -35.03 -2.93 3.34
C ASN A 325 -34.51 -4.19 2.62
N ALA A 326 -33.85 -5.10 3.31
CA ALA A 326 -33.37 -6.37 2.76
C ALA A 326 -34.52 -7.27 2.29
N ALA A 327 -35.61 -7.34 3.05
CA ALA A 327 -36.83 -8.06 2.63
C ALA A 327 -37.45 -7.46 1.36
N THR A 328 -37.45 -6.14 1.24
CA THR A 328 -37.95 -5.42 0.05
C THR A 328 -37.04 -5.69 -1.16
N LEU A 329 -35.71 -5.69 -1.01
CA LEU A 329 -34.77 -6.01 -2.09
C LEU A 329 -35.05 -7.39 -2.70
N ARG A 330 -35.35 -8.40 -1.89
CA ARG A 330 -35.73 -9.75 -2.38
C ARG A 330 -36.96 -9.74 -3.26
N GLN A 331 -37.85 -8.74 -3.11
CA GLN A 331 -39.09 -8.63 -3.83
C GLN A 331 -39.07 -7.63 -5.01
N LEU A 332 -37.90 -7.02 -5.31
CA LEU A 332 -37.77 -5.98 -6.34
C LEU A 332 -38.33 -6.43 -7.69
N HIS A 333 -38.10 -7.68 -8.11
CA HIS A 333 -38.67 -8.19 -9.37
C HIS A 333 -40.19 -8.22 -9.35
N THR A 334 -40.78 -8.69 -8.26
CA THR A 334 -42.25 -8.72 -8.06
C THR A 334 -42.81 -7.31 -8.02
N LEU A 335 -42.19 -6.40 -7.31
CA LEU A 335 -42.61 -5.00 -7.25
C LEU A 335 -42.56 -4.33 -8.63
N ARG A 336 -41.48 -4.56 -9.40
CA ARG A 336 -41.37 -4.09 -10.79
C ARG A 336 -42.51 -4.62 -11.68
N THR A 337 -42.84 -5.90 -11.56
CA THR A 337 -43.93 -6.52 -12.33
C THR A 337 -45.27 -5.91 -11.97
N ARG A 338 -45.53 -5.71 -10.68
CA ARG A 338 -46.79 -5.06 -10.21
C ARG A 338 -46.89 -3.62 -10.69
N LEU A 339 -45.79 -2.87 -10.62
CA LEU A 339 -45.73 -1.47 -11.09
C LEU A 339 -46.05 -1.40 -12.58
N ARG A 340 -45.44 -2.22 -13.42
CA ARG A 340 -45.68 -2.28 -14.86
C ARG A 340 -47.14 -2.64 -15.17
N ALA A 341 -47.77 -3.52 -14.38
CA ALA A 341 -49.16 -3.86 -14.53
C ALA A 341 -50.12 -2.70 -14.18
N LEU A 342 -49.73 -1.86 -13.19
CA LEU A 342 -50.47 -0.65 -12.84
C LEU A 342 -50.31 0.43 -13.93
N GLU A 343 -49.10 0.66 -14.41
CA GLU A 343 -48.81 1.61 -15.50
C GLU A 343 -49.69 1.30 -16.74
N LYS A 344 -49.77 0.02 -17.15
CA LYS A 344 -50.65 -0.41 -18.28
C LYS A 344 -52.13 -0.15 -18.06
N LYS A 345 -52.57 -0.02 -16.80
CA LYS A 345 -53.99 0.28 -16.49
C LYS A 345 -54.28 1.78 -16.46
N ILE A 346 -53.26 2.60 -16.28
CA ILE A 346 -53.37 4.06 -16.14
C ILE A 346 -53.12 4.76 -17.48
N THR A 347 -52.30 4.14 -18.35
CA THR A 347 -52.05 4.67 -19.69
C THR A 347 -53.11 4.13 -20.64
N PRO A 348 -54.00 4.99 -21.23
CA PRO A 348 -55.05 4.56 -22.14
C PRO A 348 -54.53 4.00 -23.46
#